data_7e7bb8d69b291a5f767e8ef453b60b78
#
_entry.id   7e7bb8d69b291a5f767e8ef453b60b78
#
_cell.length_a   1.000
_cell.length_b   1.000
_cell.length_c   1.000
_cell.angle_alpha   90.00
_cell.angle_beta   90.00
_cell.angle_gamma   90.00
#
_symmetry.space_group_name_H-M   'P 1'
#
loop_
_entity.id
_entity.type
_entity.pdbx_description
1 polymer ?
#
loop_
_entity_poly.entity_id
_entity_poly.type
_entity_poly.pdbx_seq_one_letter_code
_entity_poly.pdbx_strand_id
1 'polypeptide(L)'
;MSAAKLDVGTRAPDFTLTDQDGASVSLSDFAGSKVIIYFYPAAGTPGCTTQACDFRDNINSLKSAGYQVLGVSKDTVADLKKFQGEQGLNFPLLSDLDLAVHNLYGAYGEKNLYGKTVTGVLRSTFVVDEAGDIRLALYNVKATGHVASLRKKLGVDA
;
A
#
# COMPACT_ATOMS: atom_id res chain seq x y z
N MET A 1 -8.52 -16.23 12.32
CA MET A 1 -9.31 -15.04 12.71
C MET A 1 -8.86 -13.85 11.89
N SER A 2 -9.77 -13.18 11.24
CA SER A 2 -9.43 -11.98 10.46
C SER A 2 -9.08 -10.83 11.39
N ALA A 3 -8.09 -10.03 10.98
CA ALA A 3 -7.77 -8.81 11.70
C ALA A 3 -8.91 -7.79 11.58
N ALA A 4 -9.05 -6.93 12.57
CA ALA A 4 -10.05 -5.89 12.55
C ALA A 4 -9.67 -4.82 11.52
N LYS A 5 -10.64 -4.37 10.73
CA LYS A 5 -10.43 -3.26 9.80
C LYS A 5 -10.29 -1.95 10.56
N LEU A 6 -9.48 -1.06 10.03
CA LEU A 6 -9.27 0.27 10.61
C LEU A 6 -10.32 1.26 10.11
N ASP A 7 -10.72 2.16 10.97
CA ASP A 7 -11.69 3.20 10.63
C ASP A 7 -11.01 4.52 10.33
N VAL A 8 -11.65 5.32 9.48
CA VAL A 8 -11.23 6.70 9.22
C VAL A 8 -11.33 7.50 10.52
N GLY A 9 -10.32 8.31 10.78
CA GLY A 9 -10.25 9.13 11.99
C GLY A 9 -9.46 8.48 13.12
N THR A 10 -9.12 7.20 13.01
CA THR A 10 -8.28 6.53 14.01
C THR A 10 -6.80 6.72 13.65
N ARG A 11 -5.93 6.56 14.64
CA ARG A 11 -4.50 6.67 14.41
C ARG A 11 -4.00 5.48 13.61
N ALA A 12 -3.20 5.76 12.57
CA ALA A 12 -2.56 4.71 11.77
C ALA A 12 -1.50 4.01 12.64
N PRO A 13 -1.55 2.66 12.74
CA PRO A 13 -0.53 1.93 13.49
C PRO A 13 0.86 2.17 12.89
N ASP A 14 1.83 2.49 13.74
CA ASP A 14 3.22 2.62 13.29
C ASP A 14 3.81 1.24 13.00
N PHE A 15 4.80 1.21 12.12
CA PHE A 15 5.49 -0.02 11.76
C PHE A 15 6.91 0.31 11.30
N THR A 16 7.75 -0.71 11.29
CA THR A 16 9.08 -0.64 10.68
C THR A 16 9.27 -1.88 9.81
N LEU A 17 9.53 -1.66 8.54
CA LEU A 17 9.74 -2.72 7.55
C LEU A 17 11.01 -2.42 6.75
N THR A 18 11.52 -3.45 6.08
CA THR A 18 12.71 -3.31 5.23
C THR A 18 12.27 -3.06 3.79
N ASP A 19 12.88 -2.07 3.14
CA ASP A 19 12.58 -1.75 1.75
C ASP A 19 13.40 -2.62 0.78
N GLN A 20 13.24 -2.38 -0.53
CA GLN A 20 13.90 -3.13 -1.59
C GLN A 20 15.44 -2.99 -1.58
N ASP A 21 15.96 -2.00 -0.90
CA ASP A 21 17.41 -1.77 -0.78
C ASP A 21 17.98 -2.25 0.55
N GLY A 22 17.15 -2.89 1.38
CA GLY A 22 17.57 -3.39 2.70
C GLY A 22 17.57 -2.33 3.79
N ALA A 23 17.04 -1.14 3.52
CA ALA A 23 16.95 -0.07 4.50
C ALA A 23 15.67 -0.19 5.34
N SER A 24 15.75 0.19 6.61
CA SER A 24 14.58 0.24 7.49
C SER A 24 13.74 1.46 7.21
N VAL A 25 12.43 1.26 7.05
CA VAL A 25 11.47 2.33 6.80
C VAL A 25 10.34 2.22 7.82
N SER A 26 10.07 3.30 8.53
CA SER A 26 8.97 3.38 9.50
C SER A 26 7.94 4.39 9.04
N LEU A 27 6.68 4.16 9.37
CA LEU A 27 5.64 5.14 9.09
C LEU A 27 5.94 6.48 9.78
N SER A 28 6.47 6.43 10.98
CA SER A 28 6.87 7.64 11.74
C SER A 28 7.93 8.47 11.04
N ASP A 29 8.69 7.89 10.11
CA ASP A 29 9.67 8.64 9.30
C ASP A 29 9.00 9.70 8.42
N PHE A 30 7.72 9.55 8.16
CA PHE A 30 6.94 10.44 7.30
C PHE A 30 6.03 11.37 8.09
N ALA A 31 6.24 11.50 9.41
CA ALA A 31 5.46 12.41 10.24
C ALA A 31 5.50 13.83 9.65
N GLY A 32 4.36 14.49 9.57
CA GLY A 32 4.26 15.79 8.92
C GLY A 32 3.99 15.75 7.42
N SER A 33 3.97 14.56 6.82
CA SER A 33 3.63 14.34 5.41
C SER A 33 2.40 13.46 5.31
N LYS A 34 1.66 13.60 4.20
CA LYS A 34 0.57 12.67 3.87
C LYS A 34 1.18 11.43 3.24
N VAL A 35 0.68 10.25 3.60
CA VAL A 35 1.23 8.98 3.13
C VAL A 35 0.11 8.12 2.55
N ILE A 36 0.35 7.57 1.37
CA ILE A 36 -0.49 6.55 0.76
C ILE A 36 0.22 5.23 1.00
N ILE A 37 -0.43 4.31 1.74
CA ILE A 37 0.09 2.97 2.00
C ILE A 37 -0.80 2.00 1.27
N TYR A 38 -0.26 1.22 0.33
CA TYR A 38 -1.08 0.22 -0.34
C TYR A 38 -0.49 -1.18 -0.17
N PHE A 39 -1.38 -2.15 0.11
CA PHE A 39 -1.04 -3.55 0.29
C PHE A 39 -1.45 -4.32 -0.97
N TYR A 40 -0.56 -5.13 -1.50
CA TYR A 40 -0.81 -5.91 -2.72
C TYR A 40 -0.35 -7.35 -2.55
N PRO A 41 -1.02 -8.32 -3.23
CA PRO A 41 -0.77 -9.74 -2.97
C PRO A 41 0.63 -10.25 -3.31
N ALA A 42 1.18 -9.88 -4.48
CA ALA A 42 2.48 -10.42 -4.87
C ALA A 42 3.13 -9.60 -5.99
N ALA A 43 4.40 -9.29 -5.82
CA ALA A 43 5.21 -8.62 -6.83
C ALA A 43 5.26 -9.47 -8.11
N GLY A 44 5.23 -8.80 -9.27
CA GLY A 44 5.37 -9.45 -10.57
C GLY A 44 4.09 -10.06 -11.13
N THR A 45 2.98 -10.09 -10.37
CA THR A 45 1.69 -10.53 -10.90
C THR A 45 1.06 -9.43 -11.76
N PRO A 46 0.18 -9.77 -12.74
CA PRO A 46 -0.35 -8.76 -13.66
C PRO A 46 -1.08 -7.60 -12.96
N GLY A 47 -1.97 -7.88 -12.02
CA GLY A 47 -2.71 -6.84 -11.31
C GLY A 47 -1.82 -5.96 -10.45
N CYS A 48 -0.87 -6.55 -9.74
CA CYS A 48 0.07 -5.80 -8.90
C CYS A 48 1.01 -4.95 -9.76
N THR A 49 1.40 -5.46 -10.93
CA THR A 49 2.23 -4.70 -11.89
C THR A 49 1.46 -3.49 -12.41
N THR A 50 0.19 -3.68 -12.80
CA THR A 50 -0.67 -2.58 -13.27
C THR A 50 -0.79 -1.50 -12.19
N GLN A 51 -1.10 -1.89 -10.96
CA GLN A 51 -1.26 -0.94 -9.85
C GLN A 51 0.04 -0.19 -9.56
N ALA A 52 1.16 -0.89 -9.51
CA ALA A 52 2.46 -0.28 -9.24
C ALA A 52 2.87 0.69 -10.34
N CYS A 53 2.66 0.33 -11.60
CA CYS A 53 2.99 1.20 -12.72
C CYS A 53 2.09 2.44 -12.76
N ASP A 54 0.84 2.30 -12.39
CA ASP A 54 -0.07 3.46 -12.29
C ASP A 54 0.39 4.42 -11.19
N PHE A 55 0.84 3.91 -10.04
CA PHE A 55 1.44 4.77 -9.02
C PHE A 55 2.74 5.41 -9.52
N ARG A 56 3.61 4.65 -10.17
CA ARG A 56 4.86 5.16 -10.75
C ARG A 56 4.59 6.34 -11.68
N ASP A 57 3.61 6.18 -12.57
CA ASP A 57 3.32 7.20 -13.59
C ASP A 57 2.66 8.45 -13.00
N ASN A 58 2.11 8.36 -11.79
CA ASN A 58 1.44 9.46 -11.10
C ASN A 58 2.25 10.01 -9.92
N ILE A 59 3.46 9.50 -9.69
CA ILE A 59 4.21 9.81 -8.47
C ILE A 59 4.52 11.31 -8.34
N ASN A 60 4.85 11.97 -9.43
CA ASN A 60 5.21 13.39 -9.39
C ASN A 60 4.01 14.26 -8.99
N SER A 61 2.83 13.99 -9.52
CA SER A 61 1.64 14.76 -9.16
C SER A 61 1.22 14.47 -7.71
N LEU A 62 1.39 13.23 -7.24
CA LEU A 62 1.09 12.88 -5.85
C LEU A 62 2.06 13.56 -4.89
N LYS A 63 3.36 13.54 -5.19
CA LYS A 63 4.37 14.21 -4.36
C LYS A 63 4.16 15.73 -4.35
N SER A 64 3.80 16.31 -5.49
CA SER A 64 3.50 17.75 -5.56
C SER A 64 2.32 18.13 -4.68
N ALA A 65 1.38 17.21 -4.46
CA ALA A 65 0.24 17.41 -3.57
C ALA A 65 0.56 17.07 -2.11
N GLY A 66 1.80 16.69 -1.80
CA GLY A 66 2.24 16.39 -0.44
C GLY A 66 2.13 14.94 -0.03
N TYR A 67 1.92 14.02 -0.97
CA TYR A 67 1.77 12.60 -0.68
C TYR A 67 3.05 11.82 -0.93
N GLN A 68 3.38 10.93 0.00
CA GLN A 68 4.38 9.88 -0.19
C GLN A 68 3.64 8.57 -0.46
N VAL A 69 4.25 7.66 -1.21
CA VAL A 69 3.64 6.36 -1.55
C VAL A 69 4.52 5.25 -1.02
N LEU A 70 3.93 4.30 -0.30
CA LEU A 70 4.60 3.11 0.20
C LEU A 70 3.81 1.89 -0.27
N GLY A 71 4.48 0.97 -0.97
CA GLY A 71 3.88 -0.32 -1.34
C GLY A 71 4.31 -1.39 -0.35
N VAL A 72 3.39 -2.23 0.11
CA VAL A 72 3.65 -3.27 1.10
C VAL A 72 3.17 -4.61 0.59
N SER A 73 4.03 -5.62 0.63
CA SER A 73 3.67 -6.99 0.30
C SER A 73 4.41 -7.98 1.19
N LYS A 74 4.07 -9.26 1.06
CA LYS A 74 4.74 -10.34 1.79
C LYS A 74 5.98 -10.87 1.05
N ASP A 75 6.37 -10.23 -0.04
CA ASP A 75 7.53 -10.65 -0.84
C ASP A 75 8.83 -10.39 -0.11
N THR A 76 9.87 -11.12 -0.48
CA THR A 76 11.22 -10.90 0.05
C THR A 76 11.81 -9.59 -0.47
N VAL A 77 12.82 -9.08 0.23
CA VAL A 77 13.56 -7.89 -0.23
C VAL A 77 14.14 -8.12 -1.63
N ALA A 78 14.66 -9.32 -1.90
CA ALA A 78 15.22 -9.66 -3.22
C ALA A 78 14.16 -9.58 -4.32
N ASP A 79 12.96 -10.13 -4.07
CA ASP A 79 11.86 -10.07 -5.03
C ASP A 79 11.37 -8.64 -5.25
N LEU A 80 11.33 -7.83 -4.21
CA LEU A 80 10.96 -6.43 -4.31
C LEU A 80 11.99 -5.62 -5.10
N LYS A 81 13.27 -5.91 -4.92
CA LYS A 81 14.34 -5.27 -5.68
C LYS A 81 14.22 -5.59 -7.17
N LYS A 82 13.95 -6.84 -7.48
CA LYS A 82 13.72 -7.29 -8.86
C LYS A 82 12.51 -6.58 -9.47
N PHE A 83 11.40 -6.54 -8.75
CA PHE A 83 10.17 -5.89 -9.21
C PHE A 83 10.39 -4.40 -9.45
N GLN A 84 11.04 -3.73 -8.51
CA GLN A 84 11.38 -2.31 -8.63
C GLN A 84 12.22 -2.05 -9.88
N GLY A 85 13.25 -2.88 -10.12
CA GLY A 85 14.13 -2.73 -11.27
C GLY A 85 13.43 -3.01 -12.60
N GLU A 86 12.61 -4.06 -12.66
CA GLU A 86 11.91 -4.46 -13.88
C GLU A 86 10.87 -3.44 -14.32
N GLN A 87 10.19 -2.81 -13.35
CA GLN A 87 9.11 -1.88 -13.64
C GLN A 87 9.52 -0.41 -13.49
N GLY A 88 10.76 -0.13 -13.12
CA GLY A 88 11.23 1.24 -12.92
C GLY A 88 10.45 1.98 -11.84
N LEU A 89 10.13 1.32 -10.74
CA LEU A 89 9.32 1.90 -9.68
C LEU A 89 10.13 2.95 -8.89
N ASN A 90 9.51 4.06 -8.59
CA ASN A 90 10.13 5.24 -8.01
C ASN A 90 9.58 5.59 -6.63
N PHE A 91 9.16 4.58 -5.89
CA PHE A 91 8.70 4.71 -4.51
C PHE A 91 9.11 3.45 -3.73
N PRO A 92 9.18 3.52 -2.39
CA PRO A 92 9.62 2.37 -1.59
C PRO A 92 8.65 1.19 -1.66
N LEU A 93 9.22 -0.01 -1.75
CA LEU A 93 8.50 -1.28 -1.64
C LEU A 93 8.95 -1.94 -0.35
N LEU A 94 8.01 -2.24 0.54
CA LEU A 94 8.30 -2.73 1.88
C LEU A 94 7.96 -4.20 2.00
N SER A 95 8.84 -4.97 2.65
CA SER A 95 8.70 -6.40 2.85
C SER A 95 8.10 -6.70 4.22
N ASP A 96 6.91 -7.31 4.22
CA ASP A 96 6.19 -7.73 5.42
C ASP A 96 6.05 -9.25 5.41
N LEU A 97 7.18 -9.96 5.53
CA LEU A 97 7.28 -11.41 5.34
C LEU A 97 6.34 -12.20 6.25
N ASP A 98 6.19 -11.79 7.50
CA ASP A 98 5.38 -12.49 8.49
C ASP A 98 3.94 -12.00 8.56
N LEU A 99 3.56 -11.07 7.67
CA LEU A 99 2.22 -10.50 7.61
C LEU A 99 1.80 -9.72 8.86
N ALA A 100 2.74 -9.36 9.73
CA ALA A 100 2.43 -8.64 10.95
C ALA A 100 1.76 -7.29 10.68
N VAL A 101 2.29 -6.52 9.73
CA VAL A 101 1.73 -5.21 9.36
C VAL A 101 0.45 -5.37 8.57
N HIS A 102 0.35 -6.39 7.71
CA HIS A 102 -0.92 -6.72 7.04
C HIS A 102 -2.03 -6.93 8.07
N ASN A 103 -1.77 -7.73 9.10
CA ASN A 103 -2.74 -7.99 10.15
C ASN A 103 -3.06 -6.74 10.96
N LEU A 104 -2.04 -5.94 11.24
CA LEU A 104 -2.20 -4.70 11.99
C LEU A 104 -3.16 -3.72 11.29
N TYR A 105 -3.13 -3.70 9.95
CA TYR A 105 -3.98 -2.83 9.14
C TYR A 105 -5.27 -3.50 8.67
N GLY A 106 -5.48 -4.78 8.99
CA GLY A 106 -6.65 -5.50 8.53
C GLY A 106 -6.61 -5.87 7.05
N ALA A 107 -5.42 -5.87 6.44
CA ALA A 107 -5.22 -6.15 5.01
C ALA A 107 -4.98 -7.63 4.73
N TYR A 108 -5.27 -8.49 5.68
CA TYR A 108 -5.18 -9.94 5.53
C TYR A 108 -6.38 -10.58 6.22
N GLY A 109 -7.04 -11.49 5.54
CA GLY A 109 -8.21 -12.15 6.10
C GLY A 109 -9.01 -12.88 5.05
N GLU A 110 -10.27 -13.11 5.34
CA GLU A 110 -11.17 -13.83 4.46
C GLU A 110 -11.62 -12.95 3.30
N LYS A 111 -11.64 -13.53 2.11
CA LYS A 111 -12.16 -12.89 0.91
C LYS A 111 -12.90 -13.90 0.06
N ASN A 112 -13.87 -13.42 -0.70
CA ASN A 112 -14.65 -14.23 -1.63
C ASN A 112 -13.95 -14.25 -2.98
N LEU A 113 -13.67 -15.45 -3.49
CA LEU A 113 -13.02 -15.63 -4.79
C LEU A 113 -13.73 -16.75 -5.54
N TYR A 114 -14.41 -16.39 -6.63
CA TYR A 114 -15.18 -17.33 -7.45
C TYR A 114 -16.17 -18.17 -6.63
N GLY A 115 -16.88 -17.49 -5.72
CA GLY A 115 -17.88 -18.15 -4.87
C GLY A 115 -17.32 -18.94 -3.71
N LYS A 116 -16.01 -18.95 -3.52
CA LYS A 116 -15.35 -19.63 -2.39
C LYS A 116 -14.75 -18.59 -1.44
N THR A 117 -14.81 -18.89 -0.15
CA THR A 117 -14.13 -18.08 0.86
C THR A 117 -12.70 -18.58 1.00
N VAL A 118 -11.73 -17.70 0.78
CA VAL A 118 -10.30 -17.99 0.95
C VAL A 118 -9.69 -16.97 1.90
N THR A 119 -8.61 -17.36 2.56
CA THR A 119 -7.85 -16.46 3.43
C THR A 119 -6.60 -16.00 2.69
N GLY A 120 -6.34 -14.71 2.68
CA GLY A 120 -5.17 -14.17 2.02
C GLY A 120 -5.08 -12.67 2.14
N VAL A 121 -4.16 -12.09 1.37
CA VAL A 121 -3.96 -10.64 1.33
C VAL A 121 -5.18 -9.97 0.70
N LEU A 122 -5.68 -8.97 1.38
CA LEU A 122 -6.72 -8.09 0.85
C LEU A 122 -6.02 -6.87 0.25
N ARG A 123 -6.17 -6.68 -1.06
CA ARG A 123 -5.61 -5.50 -1.72
C ARG A 123 -6.28 -4.26 -1.14
N SER A 124 -5.51 -3.47 -0.40
CA SER A 124 -6.06 -2.38 0.41
C SER A 124 -5.20 -1.15 0.28
N THR A 125 -5.81 0.03 0.43
CA THR A 125 -5.09 1.30 0.37
C THR A 125 -5.56 2.20 1.50
N PHE A 126 -4.59 2.79 2.19
CA PHE A 126 -4.83 3.71 3.31
C PHE A 126 -4.16 5.04 3.01
N VAL A 127 -4.84 6.11 3.37
CA VAL A 127 -4.26 7.45 3.31
C VAL A 127 -4.15 7.97 4.74
N VAL A 128 -2.94 8.35 5.11
CA VAL A 128 -2.60 8.85 6.45
C VAL A 128 -2.28 10.33 6.32
N ASP A 129 -2.84 11.16 7.19
CA ASP A 129 -2.59 12.59 7.16
C ASP A 129 -1.31 12.98 7.90
N GLU A 130 -1.01 14.27 7.92
CA GLU A 130 0.23 14.79 8.53
C GLU A 130 0.28 14.56 10.04
N ALA A 131 -0.86 14.39 10.69
CA ALA A 131 -0.96 14.10 12.12
C ALA A 131 -0.84 12.61 12.43
N GLY A 132 -0.83 11.76 11.41
CA GLY A 132 -0.74 10.31 11.59
C GLY A 132 -2.08 9.60 11.70
N ASP A 133 -3.16 10.27 11.36
CA ASP A 133 -4.51 9.69 11.43
C ASP A 133 -4.96 9.21 10.05
N ILE A 134 -5.78 8.15 10.03
CA ILE A 134 -6.31 7.57 8.80
C ILE A 134 -7.40 8.48 8.24
N ARG A 135 -7.21 8.94 7.01
CA ARG A 135 -8.17 9.76 6.28
C ARG A 135 -8.99 8.94 5.30
N LEU A 136 -8.43 7.82 4.84
CA LEU A 136 -9.10 6.94 3.89
C LEU A 136 -8.66 5.51 4.16
N ALA A 137 -9.60 4.59 4.15
CA ALA A 137 -9.32 3.17 4.33
C ALA A 137 -10.15 2.41 3.31
N LEU A 138 -9.48 1.89 2.28
CA LEU A 138 -10.13 1.18 1.18
C LEU A 138 -9.68 -0.27 1.21
N TYR A 139 -10.62 -1.16 1.44
CA TYR A 139 -10.36 -2.60 1.51
C TYR A 139 -10.86 -3.29 0.25
N ASN A 140 -10.17 -4.35 -0.15
CA ASN A 140 -10.57 -5.22 -1.25
C ASN A 140 -10.78 -4.45 -2.55
N VAL A 141 -9.82 -3.59 -2.89
CA VAL A 141 -9.86 -2.74 -4.09
C VAL A 141 -9.40 -3.52 -5.32
N LYS A 142 -9.85 -3.07 -6.49
CA LYS A 142 -9.37 -3.61 -7.77
C LYS A 142 -8.10 -2.89 -8.20
N ALA A 143 -7.18 -3.63 -8.82
CA ALA A 143 -5.92 -3.05 -9.30
C ALA A 143 -6.15 -2.09 -10.46
N THR A 144 -6.98 -2.46 -11.42
CA THR A 144 -7.23 -1.65 -12.61
C THR A 144 -8.06 -0.41 -12.25
N GLY A 145 -7.55 0.77 -12.61
CA GLY A 145 -8.23 2.04 -12.38
C GLY A 145 -8.17 2.54 -10.94
N HIS A 146 -7.50 1.83 -10.04
CA HIS A 146 -7.44 2.19 -8.63
C HIS A 146 -6.80 3.56 -8.41
N VAL A 147 -5.64 3.80 -9.03
CA VAL A 147 -4.89 5.05 -8.82
C VAL A 147 -5.68 6.25 -9.32
N ALA A 148 -6.35 6.14 -10.47
CA ALA A 148 -7.19 7.21 -10.98
C ALA A 148 -8.36 7.51 -10.04
N SER A 149 -9.00 6.47 -9.52
CA SER A 149 -10.08 6.61 -8.53
C SER A 149 -9.57 7.26 -7.24
N LEU A 150 -8.40 6.83 -6.78
CA LEU A 150 -7.78 7.39 -5.58
C LEU A 150 -7.47 8.87 -5.74
N ARG A 151 -6.90 9.27 -6.88
CA ARG A 151 -6.60 10.67 -7.17
C ARG A 151 -7.84 11.55 -7.09
N LYS A 152 -8.96 11.07 -7.61
CA LYS A 152 -10.23 11.79 -7.52
C LYS A 152 -10.67 11.97 -6.08
N LYS A 153 -10.58 10.91 -5.27
CA LYS A 153 -10.95 10.96 -3.86
C LYS A 153 -10.07 11.91 -3.07
N LEU A 154 -8.81 12.07 -3.46
CA LEU A 154 -7.85 12.96 -2.81
C LEU A 154 -7.90 14.40 -3.36
N GLY A 155 -8.63 14.64 -4.43
CA GLY A 155 -8.68 15.95 -5.06
C GLY A 155 -7.38 16.35 -5.75
N VAL A 156 -6.57 15.38 -6.16
CA VAL A 156 -5.29 15.60 -6.83
C VAL A 156 -5.46 15.72 -8.34
N ASP A 157 -6.56 15.23 -8.84
CA ASP A 157 -6.84 15.25 -10.26
C ASP A 157 -7.27 16.64 -10.68
N ALA A 158 -6.39 17.34 -11.33
CA ALA A 158 -6.64 18.68 -11.81
C ALA A 158 -7.18 18.65 -13.25
#